data_096cb1e4f918834c223ce126365cab2a
#
_entry.id   096cb1e4f918834c223ce126365cab2a
#
_cell.length_a   1.000
_cell.length_b   1.000
_cell.length_c   1.000
_cell.angle_alpha   90.00
_cell.angle_beta   90.00
_cell.angle_gamma   90.00
#
_symmetry.space_group_name_H-M   'P 1'
#
loop_
_entity.id
_entity.type
_entity.pdbx_description
1 polymer ?
#
loop_
_entity_poly.entity_id
_entity_poly.type
_entity_poly.pdbx_seq_one_letter_code
_entity_poly.pdbx_strand_id
1 'polypeptide(L)'
;QLPCLVEDFVFTTGDGNLGLNFDASEIVYAGHNSLYTEVSWFYPKAGSLQVDRVVTYNYGEASWYTGSLDRTTYQDADVFTEPYATNYVAKGQSGTNDPSDTPLFPISGITDTYGATVYYCHEKTQPDQVNSTGTSAIAAFIRSSDFDIDDGEFMMSMRRFIPDYKQIVGNSKISLFISDFPSETQTVSPLGPFTVTSTTKKIDTRARGRLLSVKIENEDVGETWRYGSLRLDAQPDGRR
;
A
#
# COMPACT_ATOMS: atom_id res chain seq x y z
N GLN A 1 17.25 -18.88 5.36
CA GLN A 1 16.98 -17.83 4.38
C GLN A 1 15.48 -17.77 4.16
N LEU A 2 14.85 -16.61 4.37
CA LEU A 2 13.45 -16.41 4.05
C LEU A 2 13.33 -16.22 2.53
N PRO A 3 12.35 -16.88 1.87
CA PRO A 3 12.06 -16.58 0.47
C PRO A 3 11.58 -15.12 0.39
N CYS A 4 12.30 -14.28 -0.34
CA CYS A 4 11.97 -12.87 -0.51
C CYS A 4 11.42 -12.63 -1.91
N LEU A 5 10.12 -12.52 -2.03
CA LEU A 5 9.43 -12.27 -3.30
C LEU A 5 9.53 -10.82 -3.79
N VAL A 6 10.07 -9.93 -2.93
CA VAL A 6 10.21 -8.50 -3.23
C VAL A 6 11.67 -8.05 -3.32
N GLU A 7 12.61 -9.01 -3.42
CA GLU A 7 14.05 -8.74 -3.52
C GLU A 7 14.39 -7.82 -4.69
N ASP A 8 13.90 -8.15 -5.85
CA ASP A 8 14.12 -7.35 -7.06
C ASP A 8 13.54 -5.94 -6.93
N PHE A 9 12.38 -5.81 -6.30
CA PHE A 9 11.76 -4.51 -6.07
C PHE A 9 12.60 -3.62 -5.12
N VAL A 10 13.20 -4.21 -4.10
CA VAL A 10 13.98 -3.46 -3.10
C VAL A 10 15.39 -3.14 -3.59
N PHE A 11 16.05 -4.08 -4.29
CA PHE A 11 17.48 -3.96 -4.62
C PHE A 11 17.77 -3.60 -6.06
N THR A 12 16.77 -3.58 -6.95
CA THR A 12 16.98 -3.17 -8.34
C THR A 12 16.60 -1.71 -8.53
N THR A 13 17.51 -0.93 -9.12
CA THR A 13 17.30 0.45 -9.54
C THR A 13 17.36 0.54 -11.06
N GLY A 14 16.47 1.32 -11.67
CA GLY A 14 16.37 1.50 -13.12
C GLY A 14 14.96 1.17 -13.64
N ASP A 15 14.69 1.49 -14.91
CA ASP A 15 13.41 1.25 -15.60
C ASP A 15 12.15 1.64 -14.80
N GLY A 16 12.24 2.78 -14.04
CA GLY A 16 11.16 3.26 -13.18
C GLY A 16 11.08 2.57 -11.82
N ASN A 17 11.94 1.58 -11.54
CA ASN A 17 12.05 1.01 -10.20
C ASN A 17 12.83 1.96 -9.29
N LEU A 18 12.23 2.27 -8.15
CA LEU A 18 12.76 3.15 -7.12
C LEU A 18 13.30 2.32 -5.94
N GLY A 19 14.12 1.32 -6.22
CA GLY A 19 14.78 0.49 -5.21
C GLY A 19 15.63 1.31 -4.23
N LEU A 20 16.30 0.63 -3.32
CA LEU A 20 17.12 1.23 -2.27
C LEU A 20 18.17 2.21 -2.81
N ASN A 21 18.26 3.39 -2.20
CA ASN A 21 19.40 4.28 -2.38
C ASN A 21 20.61 3.76 -1.59
N PHE A 22 21.57 3.16 -2.27
CA PHE A 22 22.77 2.60 -1.63
C PHE A 22 23.67 3.67 -1.02
N ASP A 23 23.65 4.91 -1.56
CA ASP A 23 24.44 6.02 -1.03
C ASP A 23 23.92 6.54 0.31
N ALA A 24 22.69 6.20 0.67
CA ALA A 24 22.06 6.56 1.94
C ALA A 24 21.62 5.32 2.74
N SER A 25 22.27 4.19 2.52
CA SER A 25 21.89 2.92 3.16
C SER A 25 22.10 2.90 4.68
N GLU A 26 22.91 3.79 5.24
CA GLU A 26 23.15 3.91 6.68
C GLU A 26 21.92 4.36 7.48
N ILE A 27 20.91 4.95 6.83
CA ILE A 27 19.66 5.36 7.49
C ILE A 27 18.58 4.27 7.46
N VAL A 28 18.87 3.11 6.88
CA VAL A 28 17.95 1.98 6.89
C VAL A 28 17.83 1.42 8.30
N TYR A 29 16.60 1.23 8.75
CA TYR A 29 16.33 0.63 10.05
C TYR A 29 15.12 -0.30 9.98
N ALA A 30 14.93 -1.11 11.02
CA ALA A 30 13.81 -2.03 11.13
C ALA A 30 12.93 -1.68 12.32
N GLY A 31 11.63 -1.95 12.17
CA GLY A 31 10.63 -1.89 13.22
C GLY A 31 9.83 -3.18 13.29
N HIS A 32 9.35 -3.51 14.47
CA HIS A 32 8.48 -4.66 14.71
C HIS A 32 7.08 -4.17 15.05
N ASN A 33 6.06 -4.81 14.50
CA ASN A 33 4.67 -4.59 14.87
C ASN A 33 4.08 -5.89 15.43
N SER A 34 4.09 -6.02 16.73
CA SER A 34 3.63 -7.23 17.44
C SER A 34 2.14 -7.49 17.28
N LEU A 35 1.34 -6.43 17.07
CA LEU A 35 -0.11 -6.54 16.90
C LEU A 35 -0.51 -7.29 15.62
N TYR A 36 0.34 -7.22 14.60
CA TYR A 36 0.08 -7.80 13.28
C TYR A 36 1.07 -8.87 12.85
N THR A 37 2.01 -9.25 13.74
CA THR A 37 3.06 -10.22 13.42
C THR A 37 3.94 -9.79 12.23
N GLU A 38 4.37 -8.54 12.24
CA GLU A 38 5.10 -7.92 11.14
C GLU A 38 6.47 -7.41 11.55
N VAL A 39 7.41 -7.52 10.61
CA VAL A 39 8.70 -6.82 10.67
C VAL A 39 8.80 -5.96 9.43
N SER A 40 9.07 -4.68 9.63
CA SER A 40 9.19 -3.68 8.57
C SER A 40 10.59 -3.12 8.50
N TRP A 41 11.12 -2.98 7.29
CA TRP A 41 12.37 -2.27 7.03
C TRP A 41 12.03 -0.98 6.29
N PHE A 42 12.48 0.11 6.87
CA PHE A 42 12.28 1.46 6.35
C PHE A 42 13.55 1.89 5.64
N TYR A 43 13.43 2.39 4.42
CA TYR A 43 14.57 2.71 3.59
C TYR A 43 14.32 3.91 2.66
N PRO A 44 15.37 4.62 2.23
CA PRO A 44 15.27 5.66 1.21
C PRO A 44 15.24 5.03 -0.19
N LYS A 45 14.32 5.46 -1.04
CA LYS A 45 14.31 5.07 -2.45
C LYS A 45 15.45 5.72 -3.22
N ALA A 46 15.77 5.21 -4.39
CA ALA A 46 16.75 5.79 -5.30
C ALA A 46 16.51 7.30 -5.52
N GLY A 47 17.54 8.10 -5.26
CA GLY A 47 17.51 9.56 -5.35
C GLY A 47 16.93 10.29 -4.13
N SER A 48 16.44 9.56 -3.10
CA SER A 48 16.03 10.13 -1.81
C SER A 48 17.15 10.04 -0.79
N LEU A 49 17.31 11.10 0.02
CA LEU A 49 18.19 11.13 1.18
C LEU A 49 17.44 10.95 2.51
N GLN A 50 16.14 10.65 2.43
CA GLN A 50 15.28 10.42 3.58
C GLN A 50 14.49 9.13 3.39
N VAL A 51 14.16 8.48 4.49
CA VAL A 51 13.32 7.29 4.48
C VAL A 51 11.94 7.64 3.95
N ASP A 52 11.52 6.99 2.89
CA ASP A 52 10.25 7.21 2.21
C ASP A 52 9.60 5.91 1.69
N ARG A 53 10.22 4.78 1.98
CA ARG A 53 9.76 3.45 1.58
C ARG A 53 9.79 2.48 2.75
N VAL A 54 8.94 1.50 2.66
CA VAL A 54 8.88 0.39 3.60
C VAL A 54 8.72 -0.93 2.85
N VAL A 55 9.41 -1.94 3.32
CA VAL A 55 9.16 -3.34 2.98
C VAL A 55 8.84 -4.08 4.26
N THR A 56 7.77 -4.86 4.25
CA THR A 56 7.26 -5.56 5.42
C THR A 56 7.13 -7.04 5.15
N TYR A 57 7.53 -7.83 6.12
CA TYR A 57 7.30 -9.26 6.18
C TYR A 57 6.32 -9.58 7.30
N ASN A 58 5.17 -10.14 6.93
CA ASN A 58 4.24 -10.71 7.88
C ASN A 58 4.62 -12.17 8.13
N TYR A 59 5.17 -12.45 9.32
CA TYR A 59 5.65 -13.79 9.65
C TYR A 59 4.52 -14.75 10.11
N GLY A 60 3.34 -14.23 10.42
CA GLY A 60 2.15 -15.05 10.69
C GLY A 60 1.53 -15.62 9.42
N GLU A 61 1.57 -14.86 8.33
CA GLU A 61 1.00 -15.24 7.03
C GLU A 61 2.06 -15.60 5.98
N ALA A 62 3.34 -15.49 6.32
CA ALA A 62 4.48 -15.69 5.43
C ALA A 62 4.39 -14.87 4.14
N SER A 63 3.90 -13.64 4.23
CA SER A 63 3.66 -12.76 3.09
C SER A 63 4.54 -11.52 3.14
N TRP A 64 4.88 -10.98 1.96
CA TRP A 64 5.65 -9.74 1.80
C TRP A 64 4.78 -8.67 1.17
N TYR A 65 4.98 -7.43 1.58
CA TYR A 65 4.43 -6.28 0.90
C TYR A 65 5.37 -5.07 0.99
N THR A 66 5.18 -4.14 0.08
CA THR A 66 5.96 -2.90 -0.02
C THR A 66 5.03 -1.71 -0.01
N GLY A 67 5.52 -0.57 0.42
CA GLY A 67 4.73 0.65 0.45
C GLY A 67 5.58 1.91 0.49
N SER A 68 4.90 3.03 0.40
CA SER A 68 5.47 4.36 0.68
C SER A 68 5.07 4.74 2.08
N LEU A 69 6.04 4.97 2.96
CA LEU A 69 5.79 5.38 4.33
C LEU A 69 7.01 6.13 4.86
N ASP A 70 6.82 7.43 5.10
CA ASP A 70 7.86 8.32 5.60
C ASP A 70 7.92 8.20 7.10
N ARG A 71 8.85 7.41 7.61
CA ARG A 71 9.07 7.26 9.05
C ARG A 71 10.55 7.24 9.33
N THR A 72 11.01 8.06 10.24
CA THR A 72 12.43 8.14 10.65
C THR A 72 12.72 7.32 11.89
N THR A 73 11.72 7.05 12.70
CA THR A 73 11.78 6.13 13.84
C THR A 73 10.46 5.38 13.97
N TYR A 74 10.51 4.25 14.65
CA TYR A 74 9.34 3.41 14.89
C TYR A 74 9.47 2.72 16.24
N GLN A 75 8.41 2.74 17.03
CA GLN A 75 8.29 2.07 18.32
C GLN A 75 7.08 1.15 18.29
N ASP A 76 7.27 -0.11 18.62
CA ASP A 76 6.18 -1.08 18.75
C ASP A 76 5.24 -0.72 19.92
N ALA A 77 4.06 -1.31 19.90
CA ALA A 77 3.14 -1.28 21.02
C ALA A 77 3.79 -1.95 22.25
N ASP A 78 3.94 -1.20 23.33
CA ASP A 78 4.50 -1.65 24.60
C ASP A 78 3.82 -0.89 25.74
N VAL A 79 4.37 0.25 26.13
CA VAL A 79 3.72 1.16 27.11
C VAL A 79 2.45 1.77 26.53
N PHE A 80 2.47 2.06 25.25
CA PHE A 80 1.30 2.48 24.49
C PHE A 80 0.61 1.26 23.85
N THR A 81 -0.68 1.34 23.71
CA THR A 81 -1.50 0.26 23.10
C THR A 81 -1.31 0.11 21.61
N GLU A 82 -0.81 1.14 20.95
CA GLU A 82 -0.60 1.21 19.50
C GLU A 82 0.85 1.58 19.20
N PRO A 83 1.39 1.19 18.05
CA PRO A 83 2.71 1.62 17.63
C PRO A 83 2.78 3.13 17.36
N TYR A 84 3.92 3.71 17.65
CA TYR A 84 4.22 5.11 17.36
C TYR A 84 5.41 5.25 16.44
N ALA A 85 5.36 6.24 15.58
CA ALA A 85 6.44 6.56 14.66
C ALA A 85 6.66 8.07 14.58
N THR A 86 7.81 8.49 14.12
CA THR A 86 8.09 9.89 13.85
C THR A 86 8.56 10.09 12.41
N ASN A 87 8.36 11.29 11.90
CA ASN A 87 8.99 11.75 10.68
C ASN A 87 9.62 13.12 10.90
N TYR A 88 10.65 13.41 10.13
CA TYR A 88 11.29 14.71 10.12
C TYR A 88 10.89 15.46 8.84
N VAL A 89 10.32 16.64 9.01
CA VAL A 89 9.94 17.51 7.90
C VAL A 89 10.92 18.69 7.84
N ALA A 90 11.72 18.73 6.79
CA ALA A 90 12.65 19.82 6.59
C ALA A 90 11.92 21.12 6.20
N LYS A 91 12.37 22.26 6.75
CA LYS A 91 11.83 23.56 6.40
C LYS A 91 11.95 23.85 4.91
N GLY A 92 10.86 24.31 4.29
CA GLY A 92 10.84 24.75 2.87
C GLY A 92 10.70 23.62 1.87
N GLN A 93 10.66 22.39 2.29
CA GLN A 93 10.09 21.34 1.47
C GLN A 93 8.56 21.43 1.60
N SER A 94 7.96 22.12 0.64
CA SER A 94 6.56 21.89 0.31
C SER A 94 6.52 20.45 -0.19
N GLY A 95 6.55 19.52 0.79
CA GLY A 95 6.59 18.11 0.48
C GLY A 95 5.26 17.72 -0.08
N THR A 96 5.29 16.86 -1.01
CA THR A 96 4.30 15.82 -1.27
C THR A 96 4.03 15.00 -0.01
N ASN A 97 4.46 15.48 1.13
CA ASN A 97 4.22 15.00 2.44
C ASN A 97 2.78 15.34 2.77
N ASP A 98 2.08 14.36 3.16
CA ASP A 98 0.72 14.39 3.59
C ASP A 98 0.39 15.72 4.30
N PRO A 99 -0.60 16.50 3.82
CA PRO A 99 -0.99 17.75 4.43
C PRO A 99 -1.54 17.59 5.85
N SER A 100 -1.67 16.37 6.35
CA SER A 100 -2.04 16.05 7.73
C SER A 100 -0.88 16.10 8.73
N ASP A 101 0.33 16.40 8.29
CA ASP A 101 1.54 16.47 9.13
C ASP A 101 1.53 17.67 10.12
N THR A 102 0.38 17.98 10.67
CA THR A 102 0.32 18.85 11.86
C THR A 102 0.75 18.02 13.05
N PRO A 103 1.78 18.45 13.80
CA PRO A 103 2.23 17.73 14.96
C PRO A 103 1.08 17.56 15.95
N LEU A 104 0.88 16.33 16.44
CA LEU A 104 -0.10 16.01 17.50
C LEU A 104 0.12 16.88 18.75
N PHE A 105 1.33 17.42 18.91
CA PHE A 105 1.69 18.36 19.95
C PHE A 105 2.46 19.52 19.31
N PRO A 106 1.81 20.67 19.06
CA PRO A 106 2.53 21.86 18.67
C PRO A 106 3.45 22.25 19.83
N ILE A 107 4.75 22.05 19.65
CA ILE A 107 5.73 22.58 20.61
C ILE A 107 5.75 24.09 20.40
N SER A 108 5.01 24.80 21.24
CA SER A 108 4.95 26.25 21.24
C SER A 108 6.38 26.81 21.42
N GLY A 109 6.86 27.56 20.44
CA GLY A 109 8.12 28.28 20.52
C GLY A 109 9.26 27.77 19.63
N ILE A 110 9.11 26.71 18.89
CA ILE A 110 10.07 26.36 17.85
C ILE A 110 9.72 27.14 16.59
N THR A 111 10.36 28.26 16.41
CA THR A 111 10.39 28.95 15.12
C THR A 111 11.21 28.08 14.16
N ASP A 112 10.59 27.57 13.19
CA ASP A 112 10.91 26.84 11.98
C ASP A 112 12.33 26.89 11.37
N THR A 113 13.36 27.00 12.14
CA THR A 113 14.72 27.11 11.58
C THR A 113 15.32 25.74 11.25
N TYR A 114 14.84 24.66 11.87
CA TYR A 114 15.45 23.33 11.79
C TYR A 114 14.51 22.19 11.34
N GLY A 115 13.32 22.52 10.88
CA GLY A 115 12.31 21.49 10.58
C GLY A 115 11.52 21.06 11.82
N ALA A 116 10.50 20.25 11.62
CA ALA A 116 9.61 19.77 12.68
C ALA A 116 9.64 18.23 12.72
N THR A 117 9.55 17.69 13.94
CA THR A 117 9.30 16.26 14.13
C THR A 117 7.79 16.05 14.26
N VAL A 118 7.24 15.22 13.42
CA VAL A 118 5.84 14.84 13.43
C VAL A 118 5.72 13.46 14.04
N TYR A 119 4.75 13.29 14.93
CA TYR A 119 4.45 12.01 15.58
C TYR A 119 3.20 11.40 14.97
N TYR A 120 3.27 10.11 14.69
CA TYR A 120 2.17 9.33 14.15
C TYR A 120 1.81 8.21 15.10
N CYS A 121 0.53 8.10 15.42
CA CYS A 121 -0.03 6.94 16.09
C CYS A 121 -0.58 6.01 15.02
N HIS A 122 -0.10 4.79 14.96
CA HIS A 122 -0.58 3.77 14.03
C HIS A 122 -1.81 3.07 14.60
N GLU A 123 -2.91 3.78 14.67
CA GLU A 123 -4.14 3.36 15.31
C GLU A 123 -5.01 2.52 14.37
N LYS A 124 -5.32 1.29 14.79
CA LYS A 124 -6.06 0.32 14.00
C LYS A 124 -7.45 0.78 13.58
N THR A 125 -8.10 1.56 14.43
CA THR A 125 -9.51 1.93 14.28
C THR A 125 -9.70 3.29 13.64
N GLN A 126 -8.61 4.00 13.36
CA GLN A 126 -8.66 5.34 12.78
C GLN A 126 -8.59 5.23 11.24
N PRO A 127 -9.72 5.39 10.53
CA PRO A 127 -9.76 5.28 9.08
C PRO A 127 -9.24 6.52 8.36
N ASP A 128 -9.16 7.64 9.08
CA ASP A 128 -8.87 8.96 8.53
C ASP A 128 -7.79 9.65 9.33
N GLN A 129 -7.17 10.61 8.68
CA GLN A 129 -6.27 11.54 9.35
C GLN A 129 -7.07 12.63 10.03
N VAL A 130 -6.82 12.82 11.31
CA VAL A 130 -7.42 13.91 12.10
C VAL A 130 -6.34 14.91 12.45
N ASN A 131 -6.50 16.14 12.01
CA ASN A 131 -5.59 17.23 12.28
C ASN A 131 -6.35 18.47 12.83
N SER A 132 -5.63 19.52 13.16
CA SER A 132 -6.21 20.74 13.71
C SER A 132 -7.16 21.47 12.74
N THR A 133 -7.13 21.17 11.47
CA THR A 133 -7.96 21.77 10.42
C THR A 133 -9.17 20.93 10.03
N GLY A 134 -9.23 19.67 10.48
CA GLY A 134 -10.35 18.78 10.19
C GLY A 134 -9.95 17.32 9.99
N THR A 135 -10.82 16.58 9.38
CA THR A 135 -10.61 15.17 9.03
C THR A 135 -10.39 15.05 7.52
N SER A 136 -9.36 14.34 7.12
CA SER A 136 -9.08 14.00 5.72
C SER A 136 -8.95 12.49 5.55
N ALA A 137 -9.32 12.00 4.37
CA ALA A 137 -9.22 10.58 4.06
C ALA A 137 -7.76 10.12 4.02
N ILE A 138 -7.50 8.94 4.51
CA ILE A 138 -6.27 8.21 4.20
C ILE A 138 -6.53 7.41 2.93
N ALA A 139 -6.01 7.89 1.79
CA ALA A 139 -6.08 7.16 0.54
C ALA A 139 -5.23 5.90 0.64
N ALA A 140 -5.88 4.75 0.71
CA ALA A 140 -5.22 3.47 0.84
C ALA A 140 -5.56 2.55 -0.33
N PHE A 141 -4.57 1.78 -0.79
CA PHE A 141 -4.81 0.77 -1.80
C PHE A 141 -3.95 -0.47 -1.58
N ILE A 142 -4.42 -1.58 -2.11
CA ILE A 142 -3.65 -2.81 -2.31
C ILE A 142 -3.80 -3.24 -3.76
N ARG A 143 -2.71 -3.64 -4.39
CA ARG A 143 -2.71 -4.21 -5.73
C ARG A 143 -1.98 -5.55 -5.70
N SER A 144 -2.61 -6.58 -6.29
CA SER A 144 -1.96 -7.87 -6.46
C SER A 144 -0.86 -7.79 -7.52
N SER A 145 0.10 -8.71 -7.47
CA SER A 145 0.88 -9.05 -8.67
C SER A 145 -0.04 -9.57 -9.77
N ASP A 146 0.50 -9.65 -10.97
CA ASP A 146 -0.19 -10.30 -12.08
C ASP A 146 -0.28 -11.80 -11.79
N PHE A 147 -1.45 -12.38 -12.03
CA PHE A 147 -1.67 -13.83 -11.95
C PHE A 147 -2.34 -14.34 -13.21
N ASP A 148 -2.12 -15.60 -13.51
CA ASP A 148 -2.56 -16.28 -14.69
C ASP A 148 -3.25 -17.62 -14.39
N ILE A 149 -3.65 -18.31 -15.43
CA ILE A 149 -4.14 -19.68 -15.33
C ILE A 149 -3.13 -20.56 -16.12
N ASP A 150 -2.63 -21.60 -15.44
CA ASP A 150 -1.81 -22.63 -16.05
C ASP A 150 -0.55 -22.06 -16.74
N ASP A 151 0.28 -21.35 -15.94
CA ASP A 151 1.53 -20.72 -16.36
C ASP A 151 1.40 -19.77 -17.58
N GLY A 152 0.25 -19.12 -17.72
CA GLY A 152 0.01 -18.12 -18.76
C GLY A 152 -0.15 -18.67 -20.18
N GLU A 153 -0.26 -19.99 -20.36
CA GLU A 153 -0.48 -20.59 -21.68
C GLU A 153 -1.87 -20.28 -22.26
N PHE A 154 -2.84 -20.06 -21.39
CA PHE A 154 -4.23 -19.85 -21.79
C PHE A 154 -4.66 -18.40 -21.64
N MET A 155 -5.50 -17.96 -22.58
CA MET A 155 -6.31 -16.77 -22.36
C MET A 155 -7.34 -17.08 -21.27
N MET A 156 -7.53 -16.15 -20.35
CA MET A 156 -8.54 -16.20 -19.30
C MET A 156 -9.75 -15.37 -19.72
N SER A 157 -10.94 -15.96 -19.67
CA SER A 157 -12.20 -15.24 -19.83
C SER A 157 -12.87 -15.14 -18.48
N MET A 158 -12.98 -13.94 -17.95
CA MET A 158 -13.63 -13.64 -16.67
C MET A 158 -15.01 -13.05 -16.92
N ARG A 159 -16.03 -13.57 -16.20
CA ARG A 159 -17.43 -13.16 -16.33
C ARG A 159 -17.92 -12.39 -15.12
N ARG A 160 -17.38 -12.68 -13.96
CA ARG A 160 -17.74 -12.00 -12.72
C ARG A 160 -16.65 -12.15 -11.68
N PHE A 161 -16.70 -11.29 -10.68
CA PHE A 161 -15.98 -11.52 -9.43
C PHE A 161 -16.89 -11.26 -8.22
N ILE A 162 -16.56 -11.92 -7.12
CA ILE A 162 -17.28 -11.82 -5.86
C ILE A 162 -16.29 -11.19 -4.87
N PRO A 163 -16.53 -9.93 -4.48
CA PRO A 163 -15.72 -9.29 -3.46
C PRO A 163 -16.02 -9.93 -2.09
N ASP A 164 -14.98 -10.44 -1.45
CA ASP A 164 -15.10 -11.08 -0.13
C ASP A 164 -14.52 -10.15 0.93
N TYR A 165 -15.37 -9.29 1.47
CA TYR A 165 -14.99 -8.39 2.55
C TYR A 165 -15.43 -8.98 3.90
N LYS A 166 -14.48 -9.10 4.83
CA LYS A 166 -14.83 -9.41 6.24
C LYS A 166 -15.52 -8.22 6.92
N GLN A 167 -15.15 -7.02 6.49
CA GLN A 167 -15.74 -5.78 6.97
C GLN A 167 -15.59 -4.73 5.87
N ILE A 168 -16.62 -3.94 5.67
CA ILE A 168 -16.61 -2.74 4.83
C ILE A 168 -17.52 -1.69 5.45
N VAL A 169 -17.02 -0.48 5.60
CA VAL A 169 -17.76 0.71 6.00
C VAL A 169 -17.56 1.73 4.88
N GLY A 170 -18.65 2.34 4.42
CA GLY A 170 -18.61 3.19 3.22
C GLY A 170 -18.45 2.36 1.95
N ASN A 171 -17.65 2.86 1.03
CA ASN A 171 -17.41 2.28 -0.27
C ASN A 171 -15.96 1.81 -0.40
N SER A 172 -15.73 0.88 -1.31
CA SER A 172 -14.42 0.53 -1.81
C SER A 172 -14.48 0.48 -3.33
N LYS A 173 -13.38 0.77 -3.99
CA LYS A 173 -13.27 0.72 -5.43
C LYS A 173 -12.40 -0.47 -5.82
N ILE A 174 -12.84 -1.26 -6.80
CA ILE A 174 -12.06 -2.37 -7.35
C ILE A 174 -11.80 -2.10 -8.83
N SER A 175 -10.54 -2.14 -9.23
CA SER A 175 -10.09 -2.02 -10.61
C SER A 175 -9.36 -3.28 -11.04
N LEU A 176 -9.61 -3.73 -12.26
CA LEU A 176 -9.01 -4.92 -12.85
C LEU A 176 -8.06 -4.49 -13.98
N PHE A 177 -6.82 -4.93 -13.91
CA PHE A 177 -5.82 -4.70 -14.94
C PHE A 177 -5.58 -6.00 -15.69
N ILE A 178 -5.71 -5.96 -16.99
CA ILE A 178 -5.66 -7.13 -17.85
C ILE A 178 -4.60 -6.88 -18.91
N SER A 179 -3.71 -7.82 -19.09
CA SER A 179 -2.70 -7.79 -20.14
C SER A 179 -2.55 -9.14 -20.84
N ASP A 180 -2.04 -9.12 -22.07
CA ASP A 180 -1.78 -10.33 -22.84
C ASP A 180 -0.32 -10.78 -22.69
N PHE A 181 0.58 -9.87 -22.27
CA PHE A 181 2.01 -10.15 -22.11
C PHE A 181 2.56 -9.53 -20.82
N PRO A 182 3.50 -10.21 -20.14
CA PRO A 182 4.09 -9.70 -18.90
C PRO A 182 4.88 -8.39 -19.06
N SER A 183 5.37 -8.13 -20.27
CA SER A 183 6.17 -6.94 -20.60
C SER A 183 5.36 -5.77 -21.11
N GLU A 184 4.03 -5.90 -21.21
CA GLU A 184 3.20 -4.77 -21.57
C GLU A 184 3.28 -3.71 -20.49
N THR A 185 3.84 -2.55 -20.85
CA THR A 185 3.69 -1.34 -20.03
C THR A 185 2.19 -1.08 -19.94
N GLN A 186 1.62 -1.25 -18.75
CA GLN A 186 0.16 -1.17 -18.55
C GLN A 186 -0.34 0.26 -18.77
N THR A 187 -0.39 0.67 -20.01
CA THR A 187 -1.15 1.84 -20.50
C THR A 187 -2.62 1.51 -20.70
N VAL A 188 -3.02 0.26 -20.46
CA VAL A 188 -4.41 -0.16 -20.58
C VAL A 188 -5.21 0.47 -19.46
N SER A 189 -6.23 1.23 -19.82
CA SER A 189 -7.21 1.73 -18.86
C SER A 189 -7.78 0.54 -18.07
N PRO A 190 -7.75 0.56 -16.75
CA PRO A 190 -8.29 -0.54 -15.96
C PRO A 190 -9.79 -0.71 -16.26
N LEU A 191 -10.25 -1.94 -16.20
CA LEU A 191 -11.67 -2.23 -16.21
C LEU A 191 -12.22 -1.86 -14.83
N GLY A 192 -13.15 -0.92 -14.78
CA GLY A 192 -13.63 -0.28 -13.55
C GLY A 192 -13.22 1.21 -13.49
N PRO A 193 -13.12 1.84 -12.30
CA PRO A 193 -13.35 1.23 -10.99
C PRO A 193 -14.81 0.81 -10.75
N PHE A 194 -14.98 -0.34 -10.11
CA PHE A 194 -16.29 -0.81 -9.66
C PHE A 194 -16.47 -0.42 -8.20
N THR A 195 -17.56 0.28 -7.89
CA THR A 195 -17.88 0.62 -6.50
C THR A 195 -18.49 -0.59 -5.79
N VAL A 196 -17.92 -0.93 -4.64
CA VAL A 196 -18.36 -2.03 -3.78
C VAL A 196 -18.82 -1.45 -2.45
N THR A 197 -19.96 -1.94 -1.98
CA THR A 197 -20.55 -1.60 -0.69
C THR A 197 -20.81 -2.87 0.13
N SER A 198 -21.25 -2.72 1.37
CA SER A 198 -21.64 -3.84 2.23
C SER A 198 -22.76 -4.72 1.65
N THR A 199 -23.51 -4.21 0.68
CA THR A 199 -24.62 -4.92 0.02
C THR A 199 -24.23 -5.54 -1.31
N THR A 200 -23.05 -5.26 -1.84
CA THR A 200 -22.58 -5.77 -3.12
C THR A 200 -22.22 -7.25 -3.01
N LYS A 201 -23.01 -8.10 -3.63
CA LYS A 201 -22.80 -9.56 -3.58
C LYS A 201 -21.88 -10.07 -4.69
N LYS A 202 -21.94 -9.44 -5.86
CA LYS A 202 -21.14 -9.81 -7.04
C LYS A 202 -21.04 -8.62 -7.98
N ILE A 203 -20.04 -8.66 -8.82
CA ILE A 203 -19.86 -7.71 -9.92
C ILE A 203 -19.76 -8.52 -11.20
N ASP A 204 -20.74 -8.36 -12.09
CA ASP A 204 -20.69 -8.98 -13.40
C ASP A 204 -19.86 -8.08 -14.34
N THR A 205 -18.89 -8.69 -14.99
CA THR A 205 -17.95 -8.01 -15.89
C THR A 205 -17.55 -8.93 -17.04
N ARG A 206 -16.87 -8.39 -18.03
CA ARG A 206 -16.29 -9.19 -19.11
C ARG A 206 -14.86 -8.73 -19.31
N ALA A 207 -13.95 -9.63 -19.02
CA ALA A 207 -12.52 -9.42 -19.16
C ALA A 207 -11.91 -10.62 -19.88
N ARG A 208 -10.95 -10.36 -20.76
CA ARG A 208 -10.24 -11.40 -21.49
C ARG A 208 -8.77 -10.99 -21.62
N GLY A 209 -7.87 -11.82 -21.19
CA GLY A 209 -6.43 -11.62 -21.25
C GLY A 209 -5.71 -12.80 -20.64
N ARG A 210 -4.39 -12.80 -20.66
CA ARG A 210 -3.55 -13.85 -20.06
C ARG A 210 -3.28 -13.57 -18.59
N LEU A 211 -3.03 -12.32 -18.28
CA LEU A 211 -2.64 -11.86 -16.96
C LEU A 211 -3.71 -10.94 -16.40
N LEU A 212 -3.96 -11.09 -15.12
CA LEU A 212 -4.90 -10.25 -14.36
C LEU A 212 -4.24 -9.75 -13.09
N SER A 213 -4.39 -8.47 -12.81
CA SER A 213 -4.06 -7.87 -11.53
C SER A 213 -5.28 -7.11 -10.99
N VAL A 214 -5.46 -7.12 -9.69
CA VAL A 214 -6.60 -6.49 -9.02
C VAL A 214 -6.11 -5.42 -8.09
N LYS A 215 -6.67 -4.22 -8.19
CA LYS A 215 -6.46 -3.11 -7.26
C LYS A 215 -7.73 -2.86 -6.47
N ILE A 216 -7.59 -2.76 -5.16
CA ILE A 216 -8.65 -2.39 -4.23
C ILE A 216 -8.20 -1.11 -3.55
N GLU A 217 -9.08 -0.11 -3.49
CA GLU A 217 -8.75 1.20 -2.95
C GLU A 217 -9.94 1.88 -2.26
N ASN A 218 -9.64 2.81 -1.40
CA ASN A 218 -10.58 3.79 -0.87
C ASN A 218 -9.95 5.19 -0.91
N GLU A 219 -10.79 6.22 -1.00
CA GLU A 219 -10.36 7.60 -1.17
C GLU A 219 -11.19 8.59 -0.32
N ASP A 220 -12.31 8.15 0.25
CA ASP A 220 -13.25 9.03 0.95
C ASP A 220 -13.14 8.91 2.47
N VAL A 221 -13.51 10.00 3.16
CA VAL A 221 -13.49 10.07 4.63
C VAL A 221 -14.45 9.04 5.24
N GLY A 222 -14.01 8.34 6.27
CA GLY A 222 -14.79 7.34 6.99
C GLY A 222 -14.86 5.97 6.33
N GLU A 223 -14.19 5.78 5.20
CA GLU A 223 -14.14 4.50 4.51
C GLU A 223 -13.12 3.57 5.14
N THR A 224 -13.55 2.37 5.50
CA THR A 224 -12.67 1.31 5.97
C THR A 224 -13.04 -0.02 5.35
N TRP A 225 -12.04 -0.87 5.13
CA TRP A 225 -12.30 -2.21 4.66
C TRP A 225 -11.29 -3.22 5.23
N ARG A 226 -11.78 -4.42 5.40
CA ARG A 226 -10.96 -5.60 5.69
C ARG A 226 -11.28 -6.65 4.64
N TYR A 227 -10.37 -6.82 3.72
CA TYR A 227 -10.53 -7.73 2.60
C TYR A 227 -10.22 -9.16 3.02
N GLY A 228 -10.98 -10.10 2.50
CA GLY A 228 -10.75 -11.53 2.64
C GLY A 228 -10.02 -12.10 1.42
N SER A 229 -10.68 -12.97 0.68
CA SER A 229 -10.14 -13.60 -0.52
C SER A 229 -10.91 -13.19 -1.77
N LEU A 230 -10.20 -13.06 -2.87
CA LEU A 230 -10.82 -12.80 -4.17
C LEU A 230 -11.39 -14.09 -4.75
N ARG A 231 -12.65 -14.05 -5.16
CA ARG A 231 -13.30 -15.15 -5.87
C ARG A 231 -13.62 -14.71 -7.28
N LEU A 232 -13.01 -15.38 -8.24
CA LEU A 232 -13.16 -15.10 -9.66
C LEU A 232 -13.91 -16.23 -10.33
N ASP A 233 -14.89 -15.90 -11.18
CA ASP A 233 -15.48 -16.80 -12.16
C ASP A 233 -14.72 -16.61 -13.47
N ALA A 234 -13.62 -17.32 -13.59
CA ALA A 234 -12.73 -17.26 -14.74
C ALA A 234 -12.58 -18.65 -15.35
N GLN A 235 -12.52 -18.70 -16.68
CA GLN A 235 -12.40 -19.94 -17.45
C GLN A 235 -11.31 -19.78 -18.49
N PRO A 236 -10.55 -20.86 -18.81
CA PRO A 236 -9.66 -20.88 -19.94
C PRO A 236 -10.43 -20.64 -21.25
N ASP A 237 -9.95 -19.75 -22.10
CA ASP A 237 -10.59 -19.35 -23.35
C ASP A 237 -9.62 -19.45 -24.55
N GLY A 238 -9.07 -20.64 -24.72
CA GLY A 238 -8.19 -20.97 -25.82
C GLY A 238 -6.72 -20.53 -25.64
N ARG A 239 -5.91 -21.00 -26.53
CA ARG A 239 -4.49 -20.63 -26.68
C ARG A 239 -4.36 -19.70 -27.89
N ARG A 240 -3.71 -18.58 -27.74
CA ARG A 240 -3.27 -17.74 -28.86
C ARG A 240 -1.87 -17.26 -28.64
#